data_47fd5465366b9550df74d1c9ce8a36e1
#
_entry.id   47fd5465366b9550df74d1c9ce8a36e1
#
_cell.length_a   1.000
_cell.length_b   1.000
_cell.length_c   1.000
_cell.angle_alpha   90.00
_cell.angle_beta   90.00
_cell.angle_gamma   90.00
#
_symmetry.space_group_name_H-M   'P 1'
#
loop_
_entity.id
_entity.type
_entity.pdbx_description
1 polymer ?
#
loop_
_entity_poly.entity_id
_entity_poly.type
_entity_poly.pdbx_seq_one_letter_code
_entity_poly.pdbx_strand_id
1 'polypeptide(L)'
;MRRLALYGSAIIIAHASTVVWHLLVLARIPLGLTMPQVARAIAAINAVPVIALILLWTPFRRLAGMLLFLALGAGLVVGAYEHFVGPGNIFRMAAGPWTVPFRVSAVLLFIVEALGCWVGIDLLRGARGSQAESRPRSPFR
;
A
#
# COMPACT_ATOMS: atom_id res chain seq x y z
N MET A 1 9.70 18.25 3.40
CA MET A 1 9.46 17.17 4.38
C MET A 1 7.97 17.03 4.75
N ARG A 2 7.28 18.10 5.23
CA ARG A 2 5.83 18.04 5.59
C ARG A 2 4.92 17.59 4.42
N ARG A 3 5.22 18.01 3.18
CA ARG A 3 4.47 17.61 1.98
C ARG A 3 4.51 16.09 1.74
N LEU A 4 5.67 15.46 1.89
CA LEU A 4 5.79 13.99 1.72
C LEU A 4 4.99 13.22 2.79
N ALA A 5 4.96 13.71 4.03
CA ALA A 5 4.12 13.10 5.07
C ALA A 5 2.63 13.22 4.73
N LEU A 6 2.19 14.38 4.19
CA LEU A 6 0.81 14.57 3.74
C LEU A 6 0.46 13.63 2.55
N TYR A 7 1.34 13.55 1.53
CA TYR A 7 1.13 12.62 0.42
C TYR A 7 1.10 11.16 0.88
N GLY A 8 2.03 10.76 1.75
CA GLY A 8 2.03 9.42 2.33
C GLY A 8 0.75 9.12 3.11
N SER A 9 0.27 10.06 3.91
CA SER A 9 -1.00 9.92 4.63
C SER A 9 -2.19 9.78 3.70
N ALA A 10 -2.27 10.61 2.66
CA ALA A 10 -3.36 10.54 1.66
C ALA A 10 -3.36 9.19 0.93
N ILE A 11 -2.20 8.68 0.55
CA ILE A 11 -2.05 7.38 -0.12
C ILE A 11 -2.46 6.24 0.82
N ILE A 12 -2.06 6.27 2.10
CA ILE A 12 -2.44 5.23 3.06
C ILE A 12 -3.96 5.21 3.28
N ILE A 13 -4.58 6.37 3.37
CA ILE A 13 -6.05 6.48 3.50
C ILE A 13 -6.73 5.95 2.24
N ALA A 14 -6.25 6.34 1.05
CA ALA A 14 -6.78 5.85 -0.22
C ALA A 14 -6.60 4.33 -0.34
N HIS A 15 -5.44 3.78 0.04
CA HIS A 15 -5.18 2.34 0.07
C HIS A 15 -6.17 1.63 0.99
N ALA A 16 -6.31 2.07 2.24
CA ALA A 16 -7.22 1.44 3.19
C ALA A 16 -8.67 1.45 2.70
N SER A 17 -9.14 2.57 2.15
CA SER A 17 -10.48 2.69 1.57
C SER A 17 -10.67 1.76 0.38
N THR A 18 -9.68 1.66 -0.50
CA THR A 18 -9.73 0.80 -1.69
C THR A 18 -9.69 -0.68 -1.31
N VAL A 19 -8.86 -1.07 -0.31
CA VAL A 19 -8.81 -2.44 0.23
C VAL A 19 -10.16 -2.84 0.80
N VAL A 20 -10.78 -1.98 1.62
CA VAL A 20 -12.12 -2.24 2.18
C VAL A 20 -13.12 -2.46 1.05
N TRP A 21 -13.19 -1.55 0.09
CA TRP A 21 -14.09 -1.67 -1.05
C TRP A 21 -13.83 -2.96 -1.85
N HIS A 22 -12.56 -3.21 -2.22
CA HIS A 22 -12.17 -4.38 -3.00
C HIS A 22 -12.58 -5.70 -2.33
N LEU A 23 -12.29 -5.84 -1.03
CA LEU A 23 -12.62 -7.06 -0.27
C LEU A 23 -14.13 -7.22 -0.05
N LEU A 24 -14.88 -6.12 0.12
CA LEU A 24 -16.33 -6.18 0.19
C LEU A 24 -16.97 -6.60 -1.14
N VAL A 25 -16.42 -6.13 -2.27
CA VAL A 25 -16.85 -6.57 -3.60
C VAL A 25 -16.48 -8.03 -3.83
N LEU A 26 -15.26 -8.43 -3.44
CA LEU A 26 -14.79 -9.82 -3.54
C LEU A 26 -15.68 -10.80 -2.75
N ALA A 27 -16.17 -10.38 -1.57
CA ALA A 27 -17.11 -11.16 -0.77
C ALA A 27 -18.48 -11.38 -1.45
N ARG A 28 -18.82 -10.60 -2.48
CA ARG A 28 -20.06 -10.76 -3.27
C ARG A 28 -19.88 -11.72 -4.46
N ILE A 29 -18.65 -12.07 -4.80
CA ILE A 29 -18.34 -13.07 -5.82
C ILE A 29 -18.38 -14.46 -5.14
N PRO A 30 -18.90 -15.50 -5.79
CA PRO A 30 -19.10 -16.82 -5.18
C PRO A 30 -17.77 -17.60 -5.02
N LEU A 31 -16.82 -17.01 -4.31
CA LEU A 31 -15.51 -17.59 -3.97
C LEU A 31 -15.49 -18.27 -2.59
N GLY A 32 -16.63 -18.33 -1.91
CA GLY A 32 -16.74 -18.97 -0.60
C GLY A 32 -16.14 -18.19 0.57
N LEU A 33 -15.82 -16.89 0.38
CA LEU A 33 -15.30 -16.05 1.45
C LEU A 33 -16.39 -15.69 2.46
N THR A 34 -16.10 -15.91 3.74
CA THR A 34 -16.98 -15.49 4.84
C THR A 34 -16.66 -14.08 5.31
N MET A 35 -17.63 -13.36 5.88
CA MET A 35 -17.41 -12.01 6.41
C MET A 35 -16.31 -11.92 7.48
N PRO A 36 -16.15 -12.89 8.41
CA PRO A 36 -15.01 -12.91 9.32
C PRO A 36 -13.65 -13.04 8.61
N GLN A 37 -13.57 -13.78 7.50
CA GLN A 37 -12.33 -13.87 6.70
C GLN A 37 -12.03 -12.52 6.02
N VAL A 38 -13.03 -11.86 5.46
CA VAL A 38 -12.91 -10.53 4.86
C VAL A 38 -12.44 -9.50 5.90
N ALA A 39 -13.04 -9.48 7.08
CA ALA A 39 -12.65 -8.56 8.16
C ALA A 39 -11.19 -8.78 8.61
N ARG A 40 -10.76 -10.04 8.75
CA ARG A 40 -9.37 -10.37 9.08
C ARG A 40 -8.40 -9.94 7.99
N ALA A 41 -8.74 -10.14 6.72
CA ALA A 41 -7.93 -9.70 5.59
C ALA A 41 -7.78 -8.17 5.57
N ILE A 42 -8.88 -7.42 5.78
CA ILE A 42 -8.84 -5.95 5.89
C ILE A 42 -7.88 -5.53 7.00
N ALA A 43 -7.99 -6.12 8.18
CA ALA A 43 -7.15 -5.78 9.32
C ALA A 43 -5.67 -6.11 9.04
N ALA A 44 -5.38 -7.29 8.52
CA ALA A 44 -4.01 -7.73 8.24
C ALA A 44 -3.31 -6.87 7.17
N ILE A 45 -4.01 -6.58 6.05
CA ILE A 45 -3.45 -5.80 4.94
C ILE A 45 -3.19 -4.35 5.36
N ASN A 46 -4.04 -3.78 6.23
CA ASN A 46 -3.91 -2.38 6.65
C ASN A 46 -3.00 -2.18 7.88
N ALA A 47 -2.62 -3.23 8.61
CA ALA A 47 -1.85 -3.11 9.86
C ALA A 47 -0.52 -2.37 9.64
N VAL A 48 0.29 -2.78 8.67
CA VAL A 48 1.60 -2.16 8.39
C VAL A 48 1.46 -0.74 7.82
N PRO A 49 0.59 -0.45 6.84
CA PRO A 49 0.30 0.91 6.40
C PRO A 49 -0.15 1.85 7.53
N VAL A 50 -0.97 1.40 8.47
CA VAL A 50 -1.39 2.22 9.63
C VAL A 50 -0.21 2.54 10.55
N ILE A 51 0.67 1.58 10.81
CA ILE A 51 1.91 1.84 11.56
C ILE A 51 2.77 2.86 10.81
N ALA A 52 2.93 2.71 9.50
CA ALA A 52 3.65 3.66 8.67
C ALA A 52 3.03 5.07 8.74
N LEU A 53 1.69 5.19 8.74
CA LEU A 53 0.97 6.45 8.89
C LEU A 53 1.37 7.19 10.18
N ILE A 54 1.40 6.49 11.31
CA ILE A 54 1.82 7.05 12.60
C ILE A 54 3.27 7.51 12.51
N LEU A 55 4.17 6.68 11.99
CA LEU A 55 5.59 6.96 11.90
C LEU A 55 5.92 8.12 10.95
N LEU A 56 5.09 8.41 9.94
CA LEU A 56 5.25 9.57 9.05
C LEU A 56 5.29 10.91 9.79
N TRP A 57 4.62 11.00 10.92
CA TRP A 57 4.51 12.21 11.74
C TRP A 57 5.50 12.26 12.91
N THR A 58 6.42 11.29 12.98
CA THR A 58 7.47 11.16 13.99
C THR A 58 8.85 11.38 13.36
N PRO A 59 9.94 11.43 14.15
CA PRO A 59 11.31 11.41 13.63
C PRO A 59 11.66 10.16 12.79
N PHE A 60 10.89 9.06 12.94
CA PHE A 60 11.13 7.76 12.29
C PHE A 60 10.58 7.67 10.84
N ARG A 61 10.51 8.79 10.11
CA ARG A 61 9.97 8.84 8.74
C ARG A 61 10.66 7.91 7.76
N ARG A 62 11.96 7.63 7.97
CA ARG A 62 12.69 6.67 7.12
C ARG A 62 12.15 5.26 7.29
N LEU A 63 11.87 4.86 8.53
CA LEU A 63 11.22 3.58 8.82
C LEU A 63 9.81 3.54 8.23
N ALA A 64 9.05 4.62 8.33
CA ALA A 64 7.75 4.74 7.67
C ALA A 64 7.85 4.54 6.16
N GLY A 65 8.82 5.16 5.49
CA GLY A 65 9.06 4.99 4.06
C GLY A 65 9.41 3.55 3.69
N MET A 66 10.23 2.88 4.50
CA MET A 66 10.58 1.48 4.31
C MET A 66 9.36 0.56 4.46
N LEU A 67 8.58 0.75 5.54
CA LEU A 67 7.36 -0.03 5.78
C LEU A 67 6.33 0.18 4.67
N LEU A 68 6.15 1.41 4.23
CA LEU A 68 5.23 1.75 3.14
C LEU A 68 5.65 1.07 1.83
N PHE A 69 6.93 1.17 1.47
CA PHE A 69 7.48 0.52 0.27
C PHE A 69 7.31 -1.01 0.31
N LEU A 70 7.68 -1.63 1.43
CA LEU A 70 7.60 -3.08 1.57
C LEU A 70 6.16 -3.59 1.61
N ALA A 71 5.28 -2.93 2.38
CA ALA A 71 3.88 -3.38 2.51
C ALA A 71 3.11 -3.24 1.20
N LEU A 72 3.18 -2.06 0.56
CA LEU A 72 2.44 -1.82 -0.68
C LEU A 72 3.10 -2.52 -1.87
N GLY A 73 4.42 -2.67 -1.87
CA GLY A 73 5.14 -3.47 -2.87
C GLY A 73 4.80 -4.95 -2.79
N ALA A 74 4.72 -5.51 -1.58
CA ALA A 74 4.25 -6.87 -1.38
C ALA A 74 2.79 -7.04 -1.83
N GLY A 75 1.91 -6.09 -1.48
CA GLY A 75 0.51 -6.06 -1.94
C GLY A 75 0.41 -6.08 -3.46
N LEU A 76 1.18 -5.22 -4.13
CA LEU A 76 1.23 -5.14 -5.59
C LEU A 76 1.65 -6.48 -6.23
N VAL A 77 2.71 -7.13 -5.72
CA VAL A 77 3.20 -8.40 -6.25
C VAL A 77 2.22 -9.53 -5.99
N VAL A 78 1.74 -9.67 -4.76
CA VAL A 78 0.78 -10.72 -4.39
C VAL A 78 -0.54 -10.50 -5.13
N GLY A 79 -1.05 -9.28 -5.17
CA GLY A 79 -2.27 -8.95 -5.90
C GLY A 79 -2.15 -9.23 -7.39
N ALA A 80 -1.01 -8.89 -8.02
CA ALA A 80 -0.76 -9.21 -9.42
C ALA A 80 -0.76 -10.73 -9.67
N TYR A 81 -0.10 -11.48 -8.80
CA TYR A 81 -0.09 -12.94 -8.90
C TYR A 81 -1.50 -13.53 -8.79
N GLU A 82 -2.23 -13.21 -7.71
CA GLU A 82 -3.56 -13.78 -7.45
C GLU A 82 -4.59 -13.39 -8.53
N HIS A 83 -4.49 -12.17 -9.06
CA HIS A 83 -5.49 -11.67 -10.01
C HIS A 83 -5.22 -12.07 -11.45
N PHE A 84 -3.95 -12.23 -11.86
CA PHE A 84 -3.59 -12.40 -13.26
C PHE A 84 -2.85 -13.69 -13.58
N VAL A 85 -2.07 -14.26 -12.66
CA VAL A 85 -1.14 -15.38 -12.92
C VAL A 85 -1.57 -16.65 -12.23
N GLY A 86 -2.06 -16.57 -10.99
CA GLY A 86 -2.37 -17.71 -10.14
C GLY A 86 -3.41 -18.67 -10.76
N PRO A 87 -3.43 -19.92 -10.31
CA PRO A 87 -4.35 -20.95 -10.83
C PRO A 87 -5.82 -20.60 -10.62
N GLY A 88 -6.12 -19.75 -9.63
CA GLY A 88 -7.46 -19.20 -9.37
C GLY A 88 -7.65 -17.82 -9.96
N ASN A 89 -7.09 -17.50 -11.14
CA ASN A 89 -7.16 -16.18 -11.77
C ASN A 89 -8.55 -15.52 -11.60
N ILE A 90 -8.71 -14.80 -10.50
CA ILE A 90 -10.00 -14.23 -10.06
C ILE A 90 -10.51 -13.23 -11.10
N PHE A 91 -9.60 -12.56 -11.81
CA PHE A 91 -9.96 -11.59 -12.84
C PHE A 91 -10.70 -12.22 -14.04
N ARG A 92 -10.40 -13.50 -14.34
CA ARG A 92 -11.11 -14.29 -15.37
C ARG A 92 -12.34 -14.99 -14.82
N MET A 93 -12.28 -15.44 -13.56
CA MET A 93 -13.37 -16.21 -12.93
C MET A 93 -14.53 -15.33 -12.45
N ALA A 94 -14.29 -14.05 -12.21
CA ALA A 94 -15.32 -13.12 -11.77
C ALA A 94 -16.40 -13.01 -12.85
N ALA A 95 -17.60 -13.51 -12.56
CA ALA A 95 -18.78 -13.44 -13.42
C ALA A 95 -19.94 -12.76 -12.68
N GLY A 96 -20.89 -12.20 -13.45
CA GLY A 96 -22.08 -11.59 -12.89
C GLY A 96 -21.95 -10.07 -12.61
N PRO A 97 -22.90 -9.48 -11.87
CA PRO A 97 -23.02 -8.02 -11.71
C PRO A 97 -21.84 -7.39 -10.94
N TRP A 98 -21.08 -8.17 -10.20
CA TRP A 98 -19.94 -7.71 -9.39
C TRP A 98 -18.60 -7.71 -10.14
N THR A 99 -18.58 -8.20 -11.40
CA THR A 99 -17.35 -8.28 -12.21
C THR A 99 -16.73 -6.88 -12.46
N VAL A 100 -17.55 -5.92 -12.85
CA VAL A 100 -17.05 -4.55 -13.14
C VAL A 100 -16.57 -3.86 -11.87
N PRO A 101 -17.34 -3.79 -10.76
CA PRO A 101 -16.86 -3.25 -9.49
C PRO A 101 -15.55 -3.91 -9.01
N PHE A 102 -15.43 -5.22 -9.14
CA PHE A 102 -14.21 -5.97 -8.78
C PHE A 102 -13.00 -5.51 -9.61
N ARG A 103 -13.14 -5.48 -10.94
CA ARG A 103 -12.03 -5.06 -11.82
C ARG A 103 -11.61 -3.63 -11.59
N VAL A 104 -12.57 -2.73 -11.39
CA VAL A 104 -12.28 -1.30 -11.08
C VAL A 104 -11.54 -1.19 -9.75
N SER A 105 -12.01 -1.86 -8.70
CA SER A 105 -11.35 -1.81 -7.39
C SER A 105 -9.95 -2.42 -7.41
N ALA A 106 -9.74 -3.51 -8.16
CA ALA A 106 -8.42 -4.12 -8.33
C ALA A 106 -7.44 -3.16 -9.04
N VAL A 107 -7.85 -2.54 -10.14
CA VAL A 107 -7.00 -1.56 -10.86
C VAL A 107 -6.67 -0.36 -9.98
N LEU A 108 -7.66 0.18 -9.24
CA LEU A 108 -7.43 1.29 -8.32
C LEU A 108 -6.44 0.89 -7.22
N LEU A 109 -6.55 -0.33 -6.70
CA LEU A 109 -5.63 -0.84 -5.69
C LEU A 109 -4.20 -0.88 -6.22
N PHE A 110 -3.97 -1.41 -7.42
CA PHE A 110 -2.65 -1.40 -8.06
C PHE A 110 -2.08 0.01 -8.24
N ILE A 111 -2.90 0.97 -8.67
CA ILE A 111 -2.46 2.37 -8.83
C ILE A 111 -2.03 2.95 -7.49
N VAL A 112 -2.84 2.78 -6.44
CA VAL A 112 -2.54 3.32 -5.11
C VAL A 112 -1.31 2.65 -4.50
N GLU A 113 -1.14 1.34 -4.67
CA GLU A 113 0.04 0.60 -4.21
C GLU A 113 1.31 1.06 -4.93
N ALA A 114 1.26 1.25 -6.25
CA ALA A 114 2.39 1.77 -7.02
C ALA A 114 2.79 3.20 -6.59
N LEU A 115 1.81 4.08 -6.39
CA LEU A 115 2.04 5.43 -5.86
C LEU A 115 2.62 5.40 -4.44
N GLY A 116 2.18 4.46 -3.62
CA GLY A 116 2.70 4.28 -2.27
C GLY A 116 4.14 3.78 -2.26
N CYS A 117 4.50 2.88 -3.16
CA CYS A 117 5.89 2.48 -3.36
C CYS A 117 6.77 3.67 -3.75
N TRP A 118 6.30 4.53 -4.66
CA TRP A 118 7.01 5.74 -5.06
C TRP A 118 7.25 6.66 -3.87
N VAL A 119 6.19 7.00 -3.12
CA VAL A 119 6.33 7.87 -1.93
C VAL A 119 7.25 7.24 -0.87
N GLY A 120 7.19 5.91 -0.69
CA GLY A 120 8.10 5.18 0.18
C GLY A 120 9.56 5.38 -0.22
N ILE A 121 9.89 5.28 -1.52
CA ILE A 121 11.23 5.52 -2.07
C ILE A 121 11.66 6.98 -1.84
N ASP A 122 10.79 7.95 -2.09
CA ASP A 122 11.11 9.37 -1.91
C ASP A 122 11.38 9.73 -0.45
N LEU A 123 10.65 9.13 0.49
CA LEU A 123 10.92 9.26 1.92
C LEU A 123 12.31 8.69 2.31
N LEU A 124 12.71 7.57 1.71
CA LEU A 124 14.04 6.98 1.93
C LEU A 124 15.16 7.86 1.35
N ARG A 125 14.95 8.47 0.17
CA ARG A 125 15.91 9.36 -0.49
C ARG A 125 16.06 10.68 0.24
N GLY A 126 14.97 11.30 0.64
CA GLY A 126 14.97 12.59 1.36
C GLY A 126 15.68 12.51 2.71
N ALA A 127 15.63 11.35 3.39
CA ALA A 127 16.37 11.13 4.63
C ALA A 127 17.89 11.04 4.44
N ARG A 128 18.38 10.64 3.26
CA ARG A 128 19.82 10.59 2.94
C ARG A 128 20.41 12.00 2.74
N GLY A 129 19.69 12.89 2.10
CA GLY A 129 20.13 14.27 1.85
C GLY A 129 20.39 15.05 3.17
N SER A 130 19.51 14.89 4.15
CA SER A 130 19.64 15.57 5.45
C SER A 130 20.83 15.08 6.28
N GLN A 131 21.27 13.84 6.11
CA GLN A 131 22.45 13.30 6.82
C GLN A 131 23.78 13.73 6.18
N ALA A 132 23.80 13.96 4.88
CA ALA A 132 25.01 14.43 4.19
C ALA A 132 25.33 15.89 4.54
N GLU A 133 24.32 16.70 4.78
CA GLU A 133 24.45 18.13 5.11
C GLU A 133 24.88 18.36 6.58
N SER A 134 24.61 17.43 7.48
CA SER A 134 24.95 17.51 8.90
C SER A 134 26.37 17.00 9.22
N ARG A 135 27.14 16.52 8.23
CA ARG A 135 28.53 16.09 8.45
C ARG A 135 29.42 17.32 8.61
N PRO A 136 30.11 17.52 9.76
CA PRO A 136 31.03 18.64 9.94
C PRO A 136 32.07 18.58 8.81
N ARG A 137 32.23 19.70 8.10
CA ARG A 137 33.36 19.86 7.17
C ARG A 137 34.64 19.72 7.98
N SER A 138 35.44 18.69 7.69
CA SER A 138 36.76 18.52 8.32
C SER A 138 37.57 19.83 8.16
N PRO A 139 38.07 20.40 9.26
CA PRO A 139 38.86 21.65 9.19
C PRO A 139 40.28 21.42 8.64
N PHE A 140 40.63 20.21 8.26
CA PHE A 140 41.96 19.88 7.75
C PHE A 140 41.92 19.71 6.21
N ARG A 141 42.29 20.81 5.52
CA ARG A 141 42.95 20.85 4.22
C ARG A 141 44.15 21.74 4.33
#